data_57b028399cb9612b980d29400435b4f2
#
_entry.id   57b028399cb9612b980d29400435b4f2
#
_cell.length_a   1.000
_cell.length_b   1.000
_cell.length_c   1.000
_cell.angle_alpha   90.00
_cell.angle_beta   90.00
_cell.angle_gamma   90.00
#
_symmetry.space_group_name_H-M   'P 1'
#
loop_
_entity.id
_entity.type
_entity.pdbx_description
1 polymer ?
#
loop_
_entity_poly.entity_id
_entity_poly.type
_entity_poly.pdbx_seq_one_letter_code
_entity_poly.pdbx_strand_id
1 'polypeptide(L)'
;MARDVLTAADQPVRWLLEVRWGGGLIRVSDAEVDVTRENGEVLHFADAFAELPETEEAVEFMAGNAGQLSVPIRAFFDVEGTTVAQLVAEGHALAGARAELARWVEGTTWEERRPVVVGTISDPEWGDEADPVGFSIETRLTEEAGLTHAPSWRVDGYTWAHADSLLVEHLGVPYPIVFGRPGRLTGGAGRLPTLPSFASVDLNAWIPGSVAVWVDRRDTDPGGSHPVTECRCVVSYGHVTATRVYLCTEDYPEGYRFEVRTGFDELGQPVSFIPWFTVAGPAGAPEDDYDGAYTYSYAGTDTDLVDYYALGNPSLDGSFNQNGDTVQNRLYVGWLDPETDGGGITVDGEEVRTADQVLELVLGFTGLELDRGRIAATRPALASFELAGVIERRVRPWDWVRNNLLPLVPVSVDTGPQGLFWHVWRGDLTATDAVLVIDADSDPDVERSSSMVEDSSQVVNRITLQYAISRMKGTHVGSVTLGADEDLVEDSDIIRSHPACTTSRARFGVRELTLETAIVYSDETAWRVLEALAELRAVPWPVVSYDVPEARYIRARRCLPVAVQDSAMALSARPGVLLGIRTRGDGLLTLTVALRPALRKAVRS
;
A
#
# COMPACT_ATOMS: atom_id res chain seq x y z
N MET A 1 37.81 2.01 -13.10
CA MET A 1 38.01 0.54 -13.09
C MET A 1 36.68 -0.22 -13.17
N ALA A 2 35.75 -0.08 -12.25
CA ALA A 2 34.49 -0.85 -12.29
C ALA A 2 33.65 -0.70 -13.57
N ARG A 3 33.68 0.48 -14.21
CA ARG A 3 32.95 0.72 -15.46
C ARG A 3 33.44 -0.09 -16.65
N ASP A 4 34.76 -0.34 -16.71
CA ASP A 4 35.38 -1.08 -17.83
C ASP A 4 35.20 -2.62 -17.68
N VAL A 5 35.08 -3.11 -16.46
CA VAL A 5 34.83 -4.54 -16.17
C VAL A 5 33.41 -4.93 -16.61
N LEU A 6 32.40 -4.08 -16.35
CA LEU A 6 31.00 -4.35 -16.70
C LEU A 6 30.70 -4.27 -18.22
N THR A 7 31.65 -3.84 -19.04
CA THR A 7 31.50 -3.83 -20.51
C THR A 7 32.01 -5.12 -21.20
N ALA A 8 32.72 -5.97 -20.49
CA ALA A 8 33.26 -7.18 -21.04
C ALA A 8 32.23 -8.33 -20.99
N ALA A 9 31.76 -8.79 -22.16
CA ALA A 9 30.77 -9.88 -22.25
C ALA A 9 31.31 -11.22 -21.69
N ASP A 10 32.62 -11.38 -21.69
CA ASP A 10 33.29 -12.63 -21.29
C ASP A 10 33.69 -12.69 -19.81
N GLN A 11 33.29 -11.71 -18.99
CA GLN A 11 33.62 -11.74 -17.57
C GLN A 11 32.83 -12.85 -16.86
N PRO A 12 33.51 -13.69 -16.03
CA PRO A 12 32.80 -14.68 -15.23
C PRO A 12 31.79 -14.02 -14.30
N VAL A 13 30.58 -14.58 -14.28
CA VAL A 13 29.53 -14.19 -13.36
C VAL A 13 29.27 -15.32 -12.39
N ARG A 14 29.36 -15.04 -11.11
CA ARG A 14 29.28 -16.03 -10.04
C ARG A 14 27.95 -15.96 -9.28
N TRP A 15 27.52 -17.09 -8.79
CA TRP A 15 26.52 -17.16 -7.74
C TRP A 15 27.18 -16.88 -6.40
N LEU A 16 26.57 -15.97 -5.61
CA LEU A 16 26.97 -15.71 -4.24
C LEU A 16 25.76 -15.92 -3.33
N LEU A 17 25.93 -16.77 -2.31
CA LEU A 17 24.95 -17.01 -1.26
C LEU A 17 25.53 -16.56 0.08
N GLU A 18 24.82 -15.69 0.78
CA GLU A 18 25.13 -15.33 2.17
C GLU A 18 23.95 -15.72 3.07
N VAL A 19 24.21 -16.52 4.11
CA VAL A 19 23.23 -16.92 5.12
C VAL A 19 23.67 -16.42 6.48
N ARG A 20 22.77 -15.69 7.16
CA ARG A 20 22.98 -15.14 8.52
C ARG A 20 22.01 -15.75 9.49
N TRP A 21 22.49 -16.42 10.51
CA TRP A 21 21.70 -17.11 11.52
C TRP A 21 22.39 -17.12 12.88
N GLY A 22 21.73 -17.66 13.92
CA GLY A 22 22.33 -17.74 15.26
C GLY A 22 23.56 -18.61 15.38
N GLY A 23 23.74 -19.55 14.44
CA GLY A 23 24.90 -20.45 14.37
C GLY A 23 26.12 -19.83 13.66
N GLY A 24 25.96 -18.68 12.98
CA GLY A 24 27.07 -18.03 12.30
C GLY A 24 26.72 -17.41 10.95
N LEU A 25 27.74 -17.17 10.16
CA LEU A 25 27.67 -16.61 8.83
C LEU A 25 28.26 -17.59 7.82
N ILE A 26 27.45 -17.96 6.83
CA ILE A 26 27.85 -18.87 5.75
C ILE A 26 27.92 -18.08 4.46
N ARG A 27 29.00 -18.27 3.70
CA ARG A 27 29.20 -17.68 2.36
C ARG A 27 29.60 -18.75 1.39
N VAL A 28 28.81 -18.96 0.37
CA VAL A 28 28.97 -19.97 -0.66
C VAL A 28 28.94 -19.34 -2.04
N SER A 29 29.74 -19.85 -2.95
CA SER A 29 29.78 -19.50 -4.38
C SER A 29 29.91 -20.77 -5.24
N ASP A 30 29.78 -20.61 -6.56
CA ASP A 30 30.06 -21.62 -7.58
C ASP A 30 31.54 -21.68 -7.98
N ALA A 31 32.40 -20.95 -7.28
CA ALA A 31 33.85 -21.03 -7.29
C ALA A 31 34.41 -20.39 -6.02
N GLU A 32 35.61 -20.75 -5.60
CA GLU A 32 36.29 -20.06 -4.51
C GLU A 32 36.67 -18.65 -4.95
N VAL A 33 36.07 -17.61 -4.31
CA VAL A 33 36.25 -16.20 -4.68
C VAL A 33 36.32 -15.27 -3.47
N ASP A 34 37.13 -14.23 -3.64
CA ASP A 34 37.23 -13.09 -2.72
C ASP A 34 36.52 -11.89 -3.32
N VAL A 35 35.52 -11.40 -2.62
CA VAL A 35 34.72 -10.24 -3.03
C VAL A 35 35.05 -9.05 -2.15
N THR A 36 35.51 -7.95 -2.74
CA THR A 36 35.88 -6.76 -2.00
C THR A 36 34.71 -5.80 -1.88
N ARG A 37 34.47 -5.29 -0.68
CA ARG A 37 33.51 -4.20 -0.45
C ARG A 37 34.11 -2.83 -0.78
N GLU A 38 33.27 -1.83 -0.99
CA GLU A 38 33.71 -0.43 -1.20
C GLU A 38 34.57 0.10 -0.04
N ASN A 39 34.37 -0.37 1.18
CA ASN A 39 35.16 -0.01 2.37
C ASN A 39 36.52 -0.74 2.44
N GLY A 40 36.83 -1.63 1.49
CA GLY A 40 38.06 -2.43 1.43
C GLY A 40 38.01 -3.74 2.21
N GLU A 41 36.91 -4.08 2.86
CA GLU A 41 36.70 -5.40 3.49
C GLU A 41 36.64 -6.49 2.42
N VAL A 42 37.33 -7.61 2.65
CA VAL A 42 37.30 -8.77 1.76
C VAL A 42 36.39 -9.83 2.35
N LEU A 43 35.41 -10.26 1.55
CA LEU A 43 34.50 -11.34 1.87
C LEU A 43 34.91 -12.60 1.11
N HIS A 44 35.21 -13.65 1.84
CA HIS A 44 35.56 -14.94 1.25
C HIS A 44 34.31 -15.78 1.04
N PHE A 45 34.15 -16.36 -0.18
CA PHE A 45 33.08 -17.28 -0.54
C PHE A 45 33.69 -18.61 -0.97
N ALA A 46 33.25 -19.70 -0.35
CA ALA A 46 33.72 -21.04 -0.65
C ALA A 46 33.01 -21.65 -1.88
N ASP A 47 33.71 -22.45 -2.67
CA ASP A 47 33.10 -23.26 -3.73
C ASP A 47 32.33 -24.42 -3.10
N ALA A 48 31.03 -24.25 -2.89
CA ALA A 48 30.25 -25.21 -2.12
C ALA A 48 28.80 -25.39 -2.60
N PHE A 49 28.41 -24.88 -3.77
CA PHE A 49 27.13 -25.26 -4.36
C PHE A 49 27.15 -26.71 -4.82
N ALA A 50 26.19 -27.53 -4.40
CA ALA A 50 26.00 -28.87 -4.92
C ALA A 50 25.33 -28.88 -6.29
N GLU A 51 24.40 -27.92 -6.48
CA GLU A 51 23.68 -27.67 -7.73
C GLU A 51 23.56 -26.17 -7.91
N LEU A 52 23.76 -25.69 -9.15
CA LEU A 52 23.60 -24.26 -9.44
C LEU A 52 22.10 -23.86 -9.40
N PRO A 53 21.76 -22.77 -8.73
CA PRO A 53 20.37 -22.32 -8.68
C PRO A 53 19.87 -21.91 -10.06
N GLU A 54 18.67 -22.37 -10.42
CA GLU A 54 17.92 -21.82 -11.55
C GLU A 54 16.90 -20.82 -11.04
N THR A 55 16.86 -19.65 -11.65
CA THR A 55 15.96 -18.58 -11.22
C THR A 55 15.21 -17.96 -12.38
N GLU A 56 13.92 -17.73 -12.15
CA GLU A 56 13.07 -16.96 -13.05
C GLU A 56 12.36 -15.89 -12.22
N GLU A 57 12.82 -14.65 -12.37
CA GLU A 57 12.20 -13.49 -11.75
C GLU A 57 11.18 -12.90 -12.73
N ALA A 58 9.91 -12.96 -12.43
CA ALA A 58 8.87 -12.38 -13.27
C ALA A 58 7.94 -11.48 -12.45
N VAL A 59 7.47 -10.41 -13.08
CA VAL A 59 6.39 -9.58 -12.58
C VAL A 59 5.26 -9.61 -13.59
N GLU A 60 4.08 -9.96 -13.14
CA GLU A 60 2.91 -9.82 -13.98
C GLU A 60 2.60 -8.33 -14.17
N PHE A 61 2.41 -7.92 -15.43
CA PHE A 61 2.16 -6.53 -15.78
C PHE A 61 0.90 -6.03 -15.08
N MET A 62 1.04 -5.00 -14.24
CA MET A 62 -0.06 -4.38 -13.48
C MET A 62 -0.81 -5.28 -12.48
N ALA A 63 -0.34 -6.48 -12.19
CA ALA A 63 -1.02 -7.36 -11.25
C ALA A 63 -0.82 -6.99 -9.77
N GLY A 64 0.07 -6.05 -9.50
CA GLY A 64 0.38 -5.61 -8.13
C GLY A 64 1.06 -6.66 -7.26
N ASN A 65 1.31 -7.85 -7.81
CA ASN A 65 1.98 -8.91 -7.07
C ASN A 65 3.45 -8.55 -6.86
N ALA A 66 3.85 -8.47 -5.63
CA ALA A 66 5.24 -8.67 -5.31
C ALA A 66 5.61 -10.06 -5.84
N GLY A 67 6.57 -10.10 -6.72
CA GLY A 67 7.04 -11.37 -7.23
C GLY A 67 7.51 -12.22 -6.06
N GLN A 68 6.66 -13.19 -5.69
CA GLN A 68 7.04 -14.23 -4.75
C GLN A 68 8.12 -15.05 -5.43
N LEU A 69 9.31 -15.00 -4.91
CA LEU A 69 10.38 -15.84 -5.41
C LEU A 69 10.72 -16.84 -4.32
N SER A 70 10.54 -18.12 -4.62
CA SER A 70 11.07 -19.22 -3.84
C SER A 70 12.18 -19.87 -4.68
N VAL A 71 13.39 -19.84 -4.18
CA VAL A 71 14.55 -20.39 -4.88
C VAL A 71 15.09 -21.58 -4.10
N PRO A 72 15.00 -22.79 -4.64
CA PRO A 72 15.60 -23.97 -4.02
C PRO A 72 17.13 -23.89 -4.12
N ILE A 73 17.79 -24.20 -3.02
CA ILE A 73 19.25 -24.20 -2.88
C ILE A 73 19.69 -25.57 -2.39
N ARG A 74 20.81 -26.05 -2.93
CA ARG A 74 21.56 -27.19 -2.40
C ARG A 74 23.04 -26.85 -2.32
N ALA A 75 23.54 -26.78 -1.10
CA ALA A 75 24.93 -26.39 -0.87
C ALA A 75 25.55 -27.13 0.33
N PHE A 76 26.86 -27.28 0.31
CA PHE A 76 27.62 -27.82 1.44
C PHE A 76 27.91 -26.66 2.42
N PHE A 77 27.53 -26.84 3.66
CA PHE A 77 27.72 -25.83 4.70
C PHE A 77 28.70 -26.35 5.75
N ASP A 78 29.78 -25.61 5.91
CA ASP A 78 30.72 -25.76 7.00
C ASP A 78 30.94 -24.37 7.64
N VAL A 79 30.73 -24.27 8.94
CA VAL A 79 30.97 -23.06 9.71
C VAL A 79 32.15 -23.33 10.64
N GLU A 80 33.34 -22.91 10.25
CA GLU A 80 34.59 -23.09 11.03
C GLU A 80 34.82 -24.54 11.46
N GLY A 81 34.54 -25.51 10.58
CA GLY A 81 34.70 -26.94 10.86
C GLY A 81 33.55 -27.60 11.63
N THR A 82 32.43 -26.86 11.82
CA THR A 82 31.23 -27.38 12.46
C THR A 82 30.12 -27.53 11.43
N THR A 83 29.50 -28.71 11.38
CA THR A 83 28.40 -28.97 10.43
C THR A 83 27.10 -28.30 10.86
N VAL A 84 26.22 -28.02 9.90
CA VAL A 84 24.86 -27.48 10.19
C VAL A 84 24.10 -28.38 11.17
N ALA A 85 24.22 -29.72 11.01
CA ALA A 85 23.57 -30.66 11.91
C ALA A 85 24.02 -30.49 13.37
N GLN A 86 25.32 -30.27 13.60
CA GLN A 86 25.84 -30.02 14.96
C GLN A 86 25.34 -28.70 15.51
N LEU A 87 25.35 -27.60 14.73
CA LEU A 87 24.86 -26.30 15.16
C LEU A 87 23.35 -26.32 15.47
N VAL A 88 22.56 -27.06 14.66
CA VAL A 88 21.13 -27.24 14.95
C VAL A 88 20.90 -28.07 16.21
N ALA A 89 21.73 -29.10 16.45
CA ALA A 89 21.67 -29.87 17.70
C ALA A 89 22.02 -29.02 18.93
N GLU A 90 22.83 -27.98 18.78
CA GLU A 90 23.16 -26.98 19.80
C GLU A 90 22.05 -25.92 19.99
N GLY A 91 20.98 -25.98 19.20
CA GLY A 91 19.82 -25.10 19.33
C GLY A 91 19.78 -23.92 18.33
N HIS A 92 20.65 -23.92 17.33
CA HIS A 92 20.69 -22.91 16.27
C HIS A 92 19.80 -23.32 15.10
N ALA A 93 18.53 -22.93 15.10
CA ALA A 93 17.62 -23.23 14.00
C ALA A 93 18.04 -22.52 12.70
N LEU A 94 18.19 -23.27 11.59
CA LEU A 94 18.45 -22.72 10.28
C LEU A 94 17.17 -22.17 9.63
N ALA A 95 16.02 -22.80 9.91
CA ALA A 95 14.72 -22.31 9.48
C ALA A 95 14.47 -20.89 10.00
N GLY A 96 14.02 -20.00 9.13
CA GLY A 96 13.82 -18.58 9.45
C GLY A 96 15.10 -17.72 9.41
N ALA A 97 16.27 -18.30 9.17
CA ALA A 97 17.51 -17.55 8.98
C ALA A 97 17.42 -16.64 7.73
N ARG A 98 18.02 -15.45 7.82
CA ARG A 98 18.10 -14.52 6.68
C ARG A 98 19.09 -15.02 5.65
N ALA A 99 18.68 -15.08 4.39
CA ALA A 99 19.53 -15.46 3.29
C ALA A 99 19.43 -14.48 2.12
N GLU A 100 20.55 -14.28 1.43
CA GLU A 100 20.65 -13.51 0.20
C GLU A 100 21.37 -14.33 -0.85
N LEU A 101 20.71 -14.55 -2.00
CA LEU A 101 21.32 -15.11 -3.19
C LEU A 101 21.50 -14.01 -4.23
N ALA A 102 22.69 -13.89 -4.77
CA ALA A 102 23.04 -12.83 -5.71
C ALA A 102 23.87 -13.34 -6.89
N ARG A 103 23.88 -12.57 -7.97
CA ARG A 103 24.82 -12.71 -9.09
C ARG A 103 25.87 -11.60 -9.02
N TRP A 104 27.11 -11.94 -9.25
CA TRP A 104 28.23 -11.01 -9.14
C TRP A 104 29.24 -11.23 -10.28
N VAL A 105 29.71 -10.14 -10.87
CA VAL A 105 30.74 -10.15 -11.90
C VAL A 105 32.11 -10.11 -11.25
N GLU A 106 33.00 -11.05 -11.57
CA GLU A 106 34.33 -11.08 -11.01
C GLU A 106 35.09 -9.76 -11.23
N GLY A 107 35.72 -9.25 -10.15
CA GLY A 107 36.48 -8.02 -10.16
C GLY A 107 35.67 -6.75 -9.87
N THR A 108 34.37 -6.86 -9.65
CA THR A 108 33.54 -5.75 -9.16
C THR A 108 33.43 -5.77 -7.63
N THR A 109 32.82 -4.73 -7.05
CA THR A 109 32.60 -4.69 -5.59
C THR A 109 31.36 -5.47 -5.18
N TRP A 110 31.25 -5.80 -3.88
CA TRP A 110 30.06 -6.43 -3.31
C TRP A 110 28.78 -5.62 -3.57
N GLU A 111 28.87 -4.31 -3.56
CA GLU A 111 27.76 -3.38 -3.75
C GLU A 111 27.23 -3.39 -5.20
N GLU A 112 28.05 -3.81 -6.15
CA GLU A 112 27.68 -3.91 -7.58
C GLU A 112 27.01 -5.23 -7.95
N ARG A 113 26.90 -6.19 -7.01
CA ARG A 113 26.19 -7.46 -7.24
C ARG A 113 24.71 -7.23 -7.58
N ARG A 114 24.12 -8.18 -8.28
CA ARG A 114 22.69 -8.25 -8.50
C ARG A 114 22.04 -9.22 -7.49
N PRO A 115 21.33 -8.73 -6.46
CA PRO A 115 20.51 -9.60 -5.64
C PRO A 115 19.40 -10.24 -6.48
N VAL A 116 19.27 -11.56 -6.38
CA VAL A 116 18.23 -12.35 -7.05
C VAL A 116 17.08 -12.59 -6.09
N VAL A 117 17.40 -13.09 -4.90
CA VAL A 117 16.41 -13.27 -3.83
C VAL A 117 17.02 -12.87 -2.49
N VAL A 118 16.23 -12.16 -1.71
CA VAL A 118 16.50 -11.85 -0.30
C VAL A 118 15.30 -12.28 0.51
N GLY A 119 15.51 -13.14 1.48
CA GLY A 119 14.39 -13.71 2.21
C GLY A 119 14.83 -14.49 3.43
N THR A 120 14.02 -15.45 3.80
CA THR A 120 14.29 -16.40 4.88
C THR A 120 14.33 -17.81 4.35
N ILE A 121 15.09 -18.63 5.06
CA ILE A 121 15.20 -20.05 4.78
C ILE A 121 13.90 -20.75 5.25
N SER A 122 13.30 -21.50 4.34
CA SER A 122 12.21 -22.42 4.61
C SER A 122 12.63 -23.86 4.33
N ASP A 123 11.98 -24.77 5.04
CA ASP A 123 12.07 -26.24 4.87
C ASP A 123 13.51 -26.77 4.72
N PRO A 124 14.44 -26.45 5.67
CA PRO A 124 15.79 -26.94 5.57
C PRO A 124 15.86 -28.45 5.79
N GLU A 125 16.50 -29.15 4.86
CA GLU A 125 16.74 -30.57 4.86
C GLU A 125 18.24 -30.85 4.90
N TRP A 126 18.69 -31.74 5.76
CA TRP A 126 20.09 -32.22 5.82
C TRP A 126 20.10 -33.71 6.13
N GLY A 127 21.00 -34.40 5.50
CA GLY A 127 21.29 -35.81 5.72
C GLY A 127 22.53 -36.04 6.62
N ASP A 128 23.38 -36.95 6.23
CA ASP A 128 24.66 -37.19 6.88
C ASP A 128 25.65 -36.04 6.63
N GLU A 129 26.76 -35.99 7.38
CA GLU A 129 27.78 -34.92 7.28
C GLU A 129 28.34 -34.67 5.86
N ALA A 130 28.26 -35.66 4.99
CA ALA A 130 28.71 -35.57 3.60
C ALA A 130 27.63 -35.11 2.62
N ASP A 131 26.38 -34.92 3.08
CA ASP A 131 25.27 -34.54 2.23
C ASP A 131 25.12 -33.00 2.16
N PRO A 132 24.76 -32.46 1.01
CA PRO A 132 24.44 -31.03 0.92
C PRO A 132 23.15 -30.70 1.69
N VAL A 133 23.14 -29.54 2.29
CA VAL A 133 21.93 -28.99 2.89
C VAL A 133 21.01 -28.47 1.78
N GLY A 134 19.77 -28.96 1.75
CA GLY A 134 18.70 -28.49 0.88
C GLY A 134 17.79 -27.50 1.62
N PHE A 135 17.36 -26.42 0.99
CA PHE A 135 16.38 -25.47 1.53
C PHE A 135 15.85 -24.57 0.42
N SER A 136 14.81 -23.83 0.70
CA SER A 136 14.35 -22.74 -0.16
C SER A 136 14.59 -21.38 0.49
N ILE A 137 14.96 -20.38 -0.33
CA ILE A 137 14.94 -18.97 0.11
C ILE A 137 13.62 -18.37 -0.35
N GLU A 138 12.81 -17.92 0.59
CA GLU A 138 11.51 -17.35 0.31
C GLU A 138 11.47 -15.86 0.63
N THR A 139 10.88 -15.07 -0.27
CA THR A 139 10.63 -13.66 0.00
C THR A 139 9.51 -13.51 1.02
N ARG A 140 9.74 -12.75 2.07
CA ARG A 140 8.86 -12.65 3.26
C ARG A 140 7.47 -12.02 3.03
N LEU A 141 7.16 -11.54 1.83
CA LEU A 141 5.88 -10.84 1.61
C LEU A 141 4.63 -11.69 1.77
N THR A 142 4.76 -13.03 1.80
CA THR A 142 3.64 -13.86 1.45
C THR A 142 2.95 -14.60 2.57
N GLU A 143 3.58 -14.96 3.66
CA GLU A 143 2.87 -15.85 4.58
C GLU A 143 2.65 -15.29 5.99
N GLU A 144 3.64 -14.77 6.63
CA GLU A 144 3.52 -14.40 8.04
C GLU A 144 3.72 -12.93 8.33
N ALA A 145 4.52 -12.24 7.54
CA ALA A 145 4.76 -10.82 7.72
C ALA A 145 3.48 -9.99 7.59
N GLY A 146 2.50 -10.50 6.85
CA GLY A 146 1.16 -9.93 6.82
C GLY A 146 0.31 -10.25 8.05
N LEU A 147 0.73 -11.16 8.93
CA LEU A 147 -0.04 -11.53 10.14
C LEU A 147 0.24 -10.61 11.31
N THR A 148 1.38 -9.95 11.29
CA THR A 148 1.75 -9.11 12.38
C THR A 148 1.12 -7.75 12.25
N HIS A 149 0.03 -7.65 12.88
CA HIS A 149 -0.24 -6.56 13.76
C HIS A 149 -0.24 -5.19 13.07
N ALA A 150 -1.32 -4.93 12.51
CA ALA A 150 -1.88 -3.66 12.94
C ALA A 150 -1.64 -3.58 14.44
N PRO A 151 -1.04 -2.48 14.97
CA PRO A 151 -0.79 -2.37 16.38
C PRO A 151 -2.04 -2.84 17.11
N SER A 152 -1.88 -3.46 18.25
CA SER A 152 -2.99 -3.96 19.04
C SER A 152 -3.81 -2.75 19.56
N TRP A 153 -4.45 -2.06 18.63
CA TRP A 153 -5.47 -1.06 18.85
C TRP A 153 -6.72 -1.79 19.31
N ARG A 154 -6.59 -2.33 20.48
CA ARG A 154 -7.73 -2.91 21.17
C ARG A 154 -8.28 -1.85 22.08
N VAL A 155 -9.54 -1.57 21.91
CA VAL A 155 -10.36 -1.30 23.07
C VAL A 155 -10.53 -2.65 23.74
N ASP A 156 -9.58 -3.07 24.55
CA ASP A 156 -9.90 -4.04 25.60
C ASP A 156 -10.36 -3.21 26.79
N GLY A 157 -11.21 -3.76 27.62
CA GLY A 157 -11.80 -3.06 28.76
C GLY A 157 -10.80 -2.49 29.79
N TYR A 158 -9.50 -2.50 29.46
CA TYR A 158 -8.40 -2.06 30.31
C TYR A 158 -7.68 -0.82 29.78
N THR A 159 -8.01 -0.32 28.60
CA THR A 159 -7.32 0.82 27.99
C THR A 159 -7.66 2.18 28.58
N TRP A 160 -8.73 2.27 29.38
CA TRP A 160 -9.17 3.51 30.04
C TRP A 160 -9.66 3.25 31.47
N ALA A 161 -9.45 4.22 32.36
CA ALA A 161 -9.64 4.09 33.80
C ALA A 161 -11.04 3.69 34.29
N HIS A 162 -12.01 3.57 33.41
CA HIS A 162 -13.40 3.22 33.72
C HIS A 162 -13.94 2.11 32.82
N ALA A 163 -13.26 0.96 32.82
CA ALA A 163 -13.61 -0.21 32.02
C ALA A 163 -15.07 -0.69 32.20
N ASP A 164 -15.63 -0.48 33.39
CA ASP A 164 -17.03 -0.86 33.71
C ASP A 164 -18.07 -0.03 32.96
N SER A 165 -17.67 1.10 32.37
CA SER A 165 -18.55 1.99 31.62
C SER A 165 -18.49 1.81 30.10
N LEU A 166 -17.59 0.92 29.61
CA LEU A 166 -17.49 0.63 28.20
C LEU A 166 -18.67 -0.21 27.73
N LEU A 167 -19.20 0.13 26.57
CA LEU A 167 -20.20 -0.69 25.91
C LEU A 167 -19.56 -2.01 25.50
N VAL A 168 -20.18 -3.13 25.87
CA VAL A 168 -19.64 -4.49 25.61
C VAL A 168 -19.35 -4.69 24.12
N GLU A 169 -20.11 -4.05 23.25
CA GLU A 169 -19.96 -4.13 21.79
C GLU A 169 -18.70 -3.44 21.27
N HIS A 170 -18.13 -2.52 22.04
CA HIS A 170 -16.88 -1.81 21.68
C HIS A 170 -15.63 -2.51 22.25
N LEU A 171 -15.81 -3.53 23.09
CA LEU A 171 -14.69 -4.32 23.61
C LEU A 171 -14.01 -5.09 22.46
N GLY A 172 -12.72 -4.91 22.32
CA GLY A 172 -11.93 -5.58 21.28
C GLY A 172 -12.09 -5.00 19.87
N VAL A 173 -12.86 -3.93 19.69
CA VAL A 173 -12.94 -3.19 18.44
C VAL A 173 -11.62 -2.42 18.23
N PRO A 174 -10.95 -2.56 17.10
CA PRO A 174 -9.74 -1.80 16.84
C PRO A 174 -10.06 -0.31 16.68
N TYR A 175 -9.15 0.55 17.13
CA TYR A 175 -9.25 1.97 16.81
C TYR A 175 -9.15 2.15 15.28
N PRO A 176 -9.96 3.00 14.67
CA PRO A 176 -9.85 3.27 13.24
C PRO A 176 -8.52 3.95 12.93
N ILE A 177 -7.88 3.60 11.82
CA ILE A 177 -6.79 4.38 11.25
C ILE A 177 -7.36 5.24 10.15
N VAL A 178 -7.30 6.54 10.31
CA VAL A 178 -7.80 7.48 9.32
C VAL A 178 -6.62 8.16 8.64
N PHE A 179 -6.62 8.16 7.31
CA PHE A 179 -5.63 8.85 6.49
C PHE A 179 -6.32 9.78 5.49
N GLY A 180 -5.66 10.87 5.15
CA GLY A 180 -6.24 11.94 4.34
C GLY A 180 -7.49 12.55 4.99
N ARG A 181 -8.41 12.99 4.17
CA ARG A 181 -9.70 13.60 4.58
C ARG A 181 -10.86 12.79 4.04
N PRO A 182 -11.21 11.66 4.65
CA PRO A 182 -12.31 10.85 4.16
C PRO A 182 -13.65 11.57 4.38
N GLY A 183 -14.43 11.64 3.32
CA GLY A 183 -15.71 12.32 3.27
C GLY A 183 -15.88 13.14 1.99
N ARG A 184 -17.11 13.53 1.70
CA ARG A 184 -17.43 14.34 0.52
C ARG A 184 -18.54 15.32 0.80
N LEU A 185 -18.44 16.48 0.16
CA LEU A 185 -19.52 17.46 0.05
C LEU A 185 -20.36 17.14 -1.20
N THR A 186 -21.67 17.02 -1.04
CA THR A 186 -22.60 16.63 -2.13
C THR A 186 -23.21 17.81 -2.87
N GLY A 187 -22.76 19.00 -2.66
CA GLY A 187 -23.32 20.20 -3.28
C GLY A 187 -22.35 20.97 -4.15
N GLY A 188 -21.91 20.45 -5.29
CA GLY A 188 -21.33 21.15 -6.47
C GLY A 188 -20.29 22.27 -6.29
N ALA A 189 -20.01 22.74 -5.11
CA ALA A 189 -19.21 23.94 -4.86
C ALA A 189 -17.90 23.73 -4.08
N GLY A 190 -17.50 22.49 -3.81
CA GLY A 190 -16.18 22.21 -3.19
C GLY A 190 -15.89 22.88 -1.84
N ARG A 191 -16.86 23.59 -1.27
CA ARG A 191 -16.77 24.24 0.04
C ARG A 191 -18.06 24.02 0.81
N LEU A 192 -17.92 23.56 2.06
CA LEU A 192 -18.96 23.80 3.04
C LEU A 192 -19.24 25.31 3.08
N PRO A 193 -20.52 25.74 3.10
CA PRO A 193 -20.80 27.13 3.39
C PRO A 193 -20.09 27.48 4.71
N THR A 194 -19.54 28.67 4.80
CA THR A 194 -19.03 29.26 6.05
C THR A 194 -20.19 29.33 7.04
N LEU A 195 -20.37 28.23 7.76
CA LEU A 195 -21.38 28.14 8.79
C LEU A 195 -20.85 28.82 10.05
N PRO A 196 -21.68 29.58 10.76
CA PRO A 196 -21.31 30.02 12.09
C PRO A 196 -20.91 28.81 12.92
N SER A 197 -20.03 28.98 13.89
CA SER A 197 -19.35 27.96 14.67
C SER A 197 -20.23 26.88 15.33
N PHE A 198 -21.54 26.96 15.18
CA PHE A 198 -22.55 26.10 15.83
C PHE A 198 -23.67 25.64 14.90
N ALA A 199 -23.56 25.80 13.60
CA ALA A 199 -24.60 25.32 12.71
C ALA A 199 -24.43 23.84 12.43
N SER A 200 -25.52 23.09 12.52
CA SER A 200 -25.59 21.72 12.01
C SER A 200 -25.31 21.70 10.51
N VAL A 201 -24.59 20.69 10.06
CA VAL A 201 -24.34 20.48 8.63
C VAL A 201 -25.42 19.55 8.09
N ASP A 202 -26.17 20.04 7.10
CA ASP A 202 -27.13 19.17 6.40
C ASP A 202 -26.39 18.01 5.72
N LEU A 203 -26.62 16.78 6.15
CA LEU A 203 -26.02 15.57 5.61
C LEU A 203 -26.48 15.23 4.19
N ASN A 204 -27.49 15.90 3.65
CA ASN A 204 -27.72 15.85 2.22
C ASN A 204 -26.59 16.53 1.44
N ALA A 205 -25.85 17.42 2.10
CA ALA A 205 -24.68 18.11 1.54
C ALA A 205 -23.34 17.52 1.94
N TRP A 206 -23.31 16.49 2.80
CA TRP A 206 -22.08 16.00 3.40
C TRP A 206 -22.13 14.49 3.69
N ILE A 207 -21.04 13.80 3.44
CA ILE A 207 -20.90 12.35 3.63
C ILE A 207 -19.78 12.10 4.63
N PRO A 208 -20.07 11.48 5.80
CA PRO A 208 -19.04 11.10 6.73
C PRO A 208 -18.16 9.96 6.15
N GLY A 209 -16.86 10.09 6.29
CA GLY A 209 -15.89 9.16 5.71
C GLY A 209 -15.33 8.13 6.67
N SER A 210 -15.54 8.28 7.98
CA SER A 210 -15.07 7.32 8.99
C SER A 210 -16.04 7.16 10.15
N VAL A 211 -15.64 6.32 11.11
CA VAL A 211 -16.37 6.06 12.34
C VAL A 211 -15.50 6.36 13.56
N ALA A 212 -16.10 6.69 14.70
CA ALA A 212 -15.41 6.78 15.97
C ALA A 212 -15.76 5.59 16.86
N VAL A 213 -14.87 5.30 17.79
CA VAL A 213 -15.04 4.22 18.78
C VAL A 213 -15.21 4.83 20.15
N TRP A 214 -16.30 4.48 20.83
CA TRP A 214 -16.51 4.84 22.22
C TRP A 214 -15.47 4.17 23.10
N VAL A 215 -14.86 4.92 24.00
CA VAL A 215 -13.81 4.38 24.87
C VAL A 215 -14.11 4.57 26.34
N ASP A 216 -14.97 5.54 26.68
CA ASP A 216 -15.26 5.80 28.08
C ASP A 216 -16.59 6.53 28.27
N ARG A 217 -17.24 6.26 29.41
CA ARG A 217 -18.46 6.90 29.85
C ARG A 217 -18.40 7.02 31.39
N ARG A 218 -18.82 8.14 31.92
CA ARG A 218 -19.00 8.30 33.38
C ARG A 218 -20.21 9.15 33.69
N ASP A 219 -20.89 8.83 34.78
CA ASP A 219 -21.96 9.65 35.33
C ASP A 219 -21.36 10.58 36.38
N THR A 220 -21.44 11.90 36.15
CA THR A 220 -20.82 12.90 37.01
C THR A 220 -21.69 13.28 38.21
N ASP A 221 -22.99 12.94 38.17
CA ASP A 221 -23.91 13.18 39.30
C ASP A 221 -24.82 11.95 39.55
N PRO A 222 -24.24 10.84 40.05
CA PRO A 222 -24.94 9.56 40.21
C PRO A 222 -26.09 9.57 41.26
N GLY A 223 -26.50 10.70 41.76
CA GLY A 223 -27.61 10.85 42.73
C GLY A 223 -28.42 12.13 42.51
N GLY A 224 -28.07 12.89 41.47
CA GLY A 224 -28.77 14.12 41.10
C GLY A 224 -30.08 13.84 40.39
N SER A 225 -30.97 14.85 40.41
CA SER A 225 -32.24 14.80 39.69
C SER A 225 -32.06 14.75 38.15
N HIS A 226 -30.86 15.00 37.66
CA HIS A 226 -30.49 14.96 36.24
C HIS A 226 -29.08 14.38 36.10
N PRO A 227 -28.94 13.06 35.94
CA PRO A 227 -27.62 12.45 35.76
C PRO A 227 -26.99 13.01 34.49
N VAL A 228 -25.81 13.58 34.65
CA VAL A 228 -25.01 14.09 33.54
C VAL A 228 -24.04 12.98 33.12
N THR A 229 -24.20 12.52 31.92
CA THR A 229 -23.30 11.49 31.34
C THR A 229 -22.21 12.16 30.53
N GLU A 230 -20.96 11.97 30.93
CA GLU A 230 -19.81 12.37 30.14
C GLU A 230 -19.29 11.19 29.33
N CYS A 231 -18.98 11.44 28.07
CA CYS A 231 -18.50 10.44 27.13
C CYS A 231 -17.18 10.86 26.50
N ARG A 232 -16.41 9.87 26.07
CA ARG A 232 -15.16 10.06 25.32
C ARG A 232 -15.09 9.07 24.17
N CYS A 233 -14.62 9.51 22.99
CA CYS A 233 -14.44 8.60 21.86
C CYS A 233 -13.13 8.82 21.13
N VAL A 234 -12.55 7.74 20.57
CA VAL A 234 -11.37 7.77 19.71
C VAL A 234 -11.82 7.88 18.27
N VAL A 235 -11.30 8.88 17.57
CA VAL A 235 -11.60 9.14 16.15
C VAL A 235 -10.53 8.55 15.22
N SER A 236 -9.30 8.36 15.72
CA SER A 236 -8.24 7.67 14.97
C SER A 236 -7.16 7.13 15.91
N TYR A 237 -6.58 6.00 15.55
CA TYR A 237 -5.26 5.62 16.01
C TYR A 237 -4.23 6.61 15.46
N GLY A 238 -3.16 6.86 16.21
CA GLY A 238 -2.13 7.83 15.83
C GLY A 238 -2.55 9.30 16.03
N HIS A 239 -1.62 10.18 15.77
CA HIS A 239 -1.83 11.61 15.86
C HIS A 239 -2.32 12.16 14.52
N VAL A 240 -3.51 12.72 14.51
CA VAL A 240 -4.09 13.36 13.32
C VAL A 240 -3.72 14.85 13.27
N THR A 241 -3.78 15.43 12.08
CA THR A 241 -3.59 16.88 11.89
C THR A 241 -4.87 17.67 12.08
N ALA A 242 -6.04 17.00 11.95
CA ALA A 242 -7.32 17.65 12.20
C ALA A 242 -7.43 18.10 13.66
N THR A 243 -7.72 19.36 13.87
CA THR A 243 -8.02 19.92 15.21
C THR A 243 -9.49 19.83 15.55
N ARG A 244 -10.35 19.60 14.57
CA ARG A 244 -11.80 19.51 14.70
C ARG A 244 -12.37 18.51 13.71
N VAL A 245 -13.43 17.84 14.12
CA VAL A 245 -14.23 16.91 13.31
C VAL A 245 -15.71 17.12 13.56
N TYR A 246 -16.54 16.58 12.66
CA TYR A 246 -17.98 16.52 12.85
C TYR A 246 -18.38 15.11 13.26
N LEU A 247 -19.26 14.99 14.25
CA LEU A 247 -19.89 13.73 14.64
C LEU A 247 -21.37 13.72 14.31
N CYS A 248 -21.87 12.59 13.86
CA CYS A 248 -23.29 12.34 13.63
C CYS A 248 -23.64 10.87 13.87
N THR A 249 -24.92 10.57 13.93
CA THR A 249 -25.48 9.21 13.99
C THR A 249 -26.49 9.00 12.87
N GLU A 250 -26.99 7.77 12.69
CA GLU A 250 -28.02 7.48 11.68
C GLU A 250 -29.35 8.20 11.98
N ASP A 251 -29.70 8.26 13.26
CA ASP A 251 -30.95 8.91 13.71
C ASP A 251 -30.83 10.43 13.68
N TYR A 252 -29.63 10.94 13.87
CA TYR A 252 -29.30 12.36 13.88
C TYR A 252 -28.22 12.67 12.87
N PRO A 253 -28.60 12.74 11.62
CA PRO A 253 -27.69 12.96 10.52
C PRO A 253 -27.09 14.38 10.47
N GLU A 254 -27.55 15.29 11.31
CA GLU A 254 -26.93 16.59 11.46
C GLU A 254 -25.61 16.47 12.22
N GLY A 255 -24.50 16.83 11.56
CA GLY A 255 -23.17 16.73 12.15
C GLY A 255 -22.88 17.89 13.10
N TYR A 256 -22.39 17.60 14.29
CA TYR A 256 -21.91 18.58 15.27
C TYR A 256 -20.40 18.60 15.31
N ARG A 257 -19.84 19.78 15.48
CA ARG A 257 -18.40 20.05 15.45
C ARG A 257 -17.77 19.84 16.82
N PHE A 258 -16.70 19.04 16.88
CA PHE A 258 -15.95 18.75 18.09
C PHE A 258 -14.46 19.00 17.91
N GLU A 259 -13.81 19.46 18.98
CA GLU A 259 -12.35 19.55 19.07
C GLU A 259 -11.75 18.16 19.17
N VAL A 260 -10.65 17.93 18.42
CA VAL A 260 -9.85 16.70 18.49
C VAL A 260 -8.57 16.99 19.24
N ARG A 261 -8.23 16.13 20.21
CA ARG A 261 -6.98 16.14 20.93
C ARG A 261 -6.16 14.91 20.58
N THR A 262 -4.85 15.09 20.56
CA THR A 262 -3.89 14.01 20.39
C THR A 262 -3.27 13.66 21.72
N GLY A 263 -2.97 12.38 21.95
CA GLY A 263 -2.38 11.92 23.18
C GLY A 263 -2.02 10.45 23.11
N PHE A 264 -1.96 9.84 24.27
CA PHE A 264 -1.68 8.41 24.41
C PHE A 264 -2.78 7.77 25.25
N ASP A 265 -3.13 6.54 24.92
CA ASP A 265 -3.99 5.73 25.78
C ASP A 265 -3.20 5.17 26.98
N GLU A 266 -3.84 4.40 27.85
CA GLU A 266 -3.21 3.84 29.06
C GLU A 266 -2.12 2.81 28.75
N LEU A 267 -2.10 2.24 27.55
CA LEU A 267 -1.05 1.35 27.06
C LEU A 267 0.09 2.10 26.37
N GLY A 268 0.03 3.44 26.34
CA GLY A 268 1.03 4.29 25.68
C GLY A 268 0.90 4.30 24.16
N GLN A 269 -0.25 3.88 23.60
CA GLN A 269 -0.49 3.93 22.16
C GLN A 269 -0.93 5.34 21.74
N PRO A 270 -0.40 5.89 20.65
CA PRO A 270 -0.82 7.19 20.16
C PRO A 270 -2.27 7.13 19.66
N VAL A 271 -3.10 8.06 20.11
CA VAL A 271 -4.51 8.16 19.74
C VAL A 271 -4.93 9.61 19.55
N SER A 272 -5.93 9.80 18.69
CA SER A 272 -6.63 11.06 18.54
C SER A 272 -8.08 10.86 18.98
N PHE A 273 -8.54 11.70 19.86
CA PHE A 273 -9.80 11.51 20.56
C PHE A 273 -10.55 12.83 20.74
N ILE A 274 -11.86 12.72 20.88
CA ILE A 274 -12.71 13.80 21.38
C ILE A 274 -12.68 13.69 22.90
N PRO A 275 -12.24 14.76 23.60
CA PRO A 275 -12.19 14.77 25.04
C PRO A 275 -13.59 14.64 25.65
N TRP A 276 -13.68 14.58 26.99
CA TRP A 276 -14.93 14.45 27.68
C TRP A 276 -15.94 15.51 27.22
N PHE A 277 -17.09 15.09 26.75
CA PHE A 277 -18.21 15.94 26.44
C PHE A 277 -19.43 15.47 27.22
N THR A 278 -20.19 16.41 27.68
CA THR A 278 -21.34 16.16 28.54
C THR A 278 -22.59 16.08 27.71
N VAL A 279 -23.40 15.06 27.97
CA VAL A 279 -24.75 14.92 27.47
C VAL A 279 -25.68 15.40 28.59
N ALA A 280 -26.13 16.64 28.51
CA ALA A 280 -27.08 17.20 29.52
C ALA A 280 -28.44 17.44 28.86
N GLY A 281 -29.48 16.89 29.46
CA GLY A 281 -30.84 17.32 29.14
C GLY A 281 -31.09 18.73 29.67
N PRO A 282 -31.94 19.54 29.04
CA PRO A 282 -32.29 20.85 29.55
C PRO A 282 -32.90 20.75 30.94
N ALA A 283 -32.31 21.45 31.90
CA ALA A 283 -32.83 21.49 33.26
C ALA A 283 -34.26 22.09 33.26
N GLY A 284 -35.25 21.27 33.59
CA GLY A 284 -36.62 21.72 33.80
C GLY A 284 -37.56 21.59 32.61
N ALA A 285 -37.21 20.90 31.55
CA ALA A 285 -38.19 20.56 30.51
C ALA A 285 -39.18 19.50 31.06
N PRO A 286 -40.49 19.67 30.91
CA PRO A 286 -41.47 18.66 31.27
C PRO A 286 -41.27 17.43 30.38
N GLU A 287 -41.49 16.25 30.91
CA GLU A 287 -41.27 14.96 30.24
C GLU A 287 -42.02 14.77 28.91
N ASP A 288 -42.98 15.63 28.62
CA ASP A 288 -43.88 15.54 27.46
C ASP A 288 -43.49 16.46 26.27
N ASP A 289 -42.46 17.30 26.40
CA ASP A 289 -42.09 18.30 25.37
C ASP A 289 -40.63 18.08 24.87
N TYR A 290 -40.22 16.83 24.69
CA TYR A 290 -38.93 16.51 24.12
C TYR A 290 -38.91 16.63 22.58
N ASP A 291 -39.08 17.83 22.07
CA ASP A 291 -38.59 18.17 20.74
C ASP A 291 -37.14 18.64 20.86
N GLY A 292 -36.32 17.70 21.15
CA GLY A 292 -34.98 17.44 20.74
C GLY A 292 -33.86 18.45 20.93
N ALA A 293 -33.81 19.34 21.90
CA ALA A 293 -32.60 20.13 22.14
C ALA A 293 -31.84 19.68 23.38
N TYR A 294 -30.79 18.89 23.22
CA TYR A 294 -29.84 18.59 24.29
C TYR A 294 -28.61 19.49 24.16
N THR A 295 -28.13 20.00 25.27
CA THR A 295 -26.93 20.83 25.33
C THR A 295 -25.75 19.95 25.74
N TYR A 296 -24.70 19.90 24.92
CA TYR A 296 -23.43 19.31 25.30
C TYR A 296 -22.55 20.42 25.85
N SER A 297 -22.05 20.27 27.06
CA SER A 297 -21.01 21.13 27.59
C SER A 297 -19.68 20.39 27.63
N TYR A 298 -18.64 21.05 27.18
CA TYR A 298 -17.26 20.55 27.22
C TYR A 298 -16.69 20.76 28.62
N ALA A 299 -16.34 19.70 29.33
CA ALA A 299 -15.64 19.76 30.60
C ALA A 299 -14.12 19.93 30.38
N GLY A 300 -13.72 21.02 29.75
CA GLY A 300 -12.33 21.45 29.67
C GLY A 300 -12.06 22.55 30.68
N THR A 301 -10.83 22.68 31.13
CA THR A 301 -10.40 23.70 32.10
C THR A 301 -10.35 25.12 31.54
N ASP A 302 -10.76 25.33 30.30
CA ASP A 302 -10.85 26.64 29.67
C ASP A 302 -12.29 27.11 29.63
N THR A 303 -12.48 28.34 30.09
CA THR A 303 -13.73 29.01 30.41
C THR A 303 -14.62 29.44 29.24
N ASP A 304 -14.35 28.96 28.05
CA ASP A 304 -15.21 29.18 26.92
C ASP A 304 -16.29 28.08 26.87
N LEU A 305 -17.35 28.29 27.63
CA LEU A 305 -18.60 27.56 27.54
C LEU A 305 -19.19 27.76 26.15
N VAL A 306 -18.97 26.78 25.30
CA VAL A 306 -19.65 26.70 24.02
C VAL A 306 -20.87 25.81 24.22
N ASP A 307 -22.07 26.40 24.20
CA ASP A 307 -23.32 25.66 24.22
C ASP A 307 -23.45 24.83 22.94
N TYR A 308 -23.29 23.53 23.03
CA TYR A 308 -23.48 22.59 21.92
C TYR A 308 -24.93 22.10 21.94
N TYR A 309 -25.62 22.23 20.81
CA TYR A 309 -26.94 21.66 20.62
C TYR A 309 -26.82 20.13 20.42
N ALA A 310 -27.72 19.43 21.03
CA ALA A 310 -27.71 17.99 21.18
C ALA A 310 -27.84 17.25 19.85
N LEU A 311 -27.01 16.19 19.73
CA LEU A 311 -27.37 15.06 18.92
C LEU A 311 -28.60 14.40 19.55
N GLY A 312 -29.81 14.82 19.27
CA GLY A 312 -31.11 14.38 19.79
C GLY A 312 -31.08 13.19 20.75
N ASN A 313 -32.13 12.86 21.45
CA ASN A 313 -32.10 11.91 22.57
C ASN A 313 -31.11 10.76 22.33
N PRO A 314 -29.89 10.82 22.82
CA PRO A 314 -28.95 9.81 22.55
C PRO A 314 -29.25 8.65 23.49
N SER A 315 -29.77 7.61 22.94
CA SER A 315 -29.28 6.34 23.39
C SER A 315 -27.82 6.16 22.91
N LEU A 316 -27.04 7.27 22.96
CA LEU A 316 -25.59 7.28 22.80
C LEU A 316 -24.92 6.40 23.85
N ASP A 317 -25.67 6.07 24.88
CA ASP A 317 -25.25 5.27 26.01
C ASP A 317 -25.48 3.77 25.83
N GLY A 318 -25.95 3.32 24.64
CA GLY A 318 -26.40 1.94 24.50
C GLY A 318 -27.52 1.59 25.48
N SER A 319 -28.24 2.62 25.98
CA SER A 319 -29.40 2.36 26.80
C SER A 319 -30.38 1.52 25.99
N PHE A 320 -30.88 0.47 26.63
CA PHE A 320 -31.95 -0.33 26.06
C PHE A 320 -33.14 0.56 25.79
N ASN A 321 -33.71 0.47 24.58
CA ASN A 321 -35.02 0.99 24.38
C ASN A 321 -35.98 0.29 25.37
N GLN A 322 -37.15 0.85 25.59
CA GLN A 322 -38.12 0.26 26.52
C GLN A 322 -38.50 -1.20 26.23
N ASN A 323 -38.06 -1.75 25.07
CA ASN A 323 -38.29 -3.12 24.64
C ASN A 323 -37.06 -4.04 24.87
N GLY A 324 -35.95 -3.52 25.42
CA GLY A 324 -34.75 -4.30 25.70
C GLY A 324 -33.82 -4.52 24.52
N ASP A 325 -34.05 -3.87 23.38
CA ASP A 325 -33.14 -3.93 22.24
C ASP A 325 -32.01 -2.93 22.41
N THR A 326 -30.77 -3.37 22.23
CA THR A 326 -29.59 -2.49 22.19
C THR A 326 -29.62 -1.68 20.91
N VAL A 327 -29.86 -0.37 21.00
CA VAL A 327 -29.70 0.52 19.87
C VAL A 327 -28.24 0.90 19.77
N GLN A 328 -27.54 0.26 18.82
CA GLN A 328 -26.15 0.58 18.50
C GLN A 328 -26.11 1.87 17.69
N ASN A 329 -25.96 3.01 18.35
CA ASN A 329 -25.72 4.26 17.65
C ASN A 329 -24.26 4.35 17.24
N ARG A 330 -23.99 4.01 15.97
CA ARG A 330 -22.69 4.17 15.36
C ARG A 330 -22.39 5.66 15.20
N LEU A 331 -21.21 6.08 15.69
CA LEU A 331 -20.72 7.43 15.50
C LEU A 331 -20.00 7.55 14.16
N TYR A 332 -20.49 8.37 13.28
CA TYR A 332 -19.86 8.70 12.01
C TYR A 332 -19.09 10.01 12.15
N VAL A 333 -17.91 10.06 11.53
CA VAL A 333 -16.98 11.19 11.63
C VAL A 333 -16.76 11.83 10.27
N GLY A 334 -16.93 13.13 10.21
CA GLY A 334 -16.58 13.95 9.06
C GLY A 334 -15.31 14.75 9.30
N TRP A 335 -14.39 14.63 8.36
CA TRP A 335 -13.04 15.21 8.43
C TRP A 335 -12.89 16.53 7.66
N LEU A 336 -13.94 16.97 6.99
CA LEU A 336 -13.91 18.18 6.16
C LEU A 336 -14.33 19.40 6.99
N ASP A 337 -13.41 19.97 7.74
CA ASP A 337 -13.63 21.26 8.39
C ASP A 337 -13.18 22.40 7.46
N PRO A 338 -14.07 23.34 7.10
CA PRO A 338 -13.72 24.44 6.20
C PRO A 338 -12.73 25.45 6.79
N GLU A 339 -12.57 25.46 8.10
CA GLU A 339 -11.68 26.39 8.80
C GLU A 339 -10.29 25.79 9.08
N THR A 340 -10.12 24.49 8.89
CA THR A 340 -8.85 23.79 9.13
C THR A 340 -8.46 22.96 7.92
N ASP A 341 -7.17 22.97 7.60
CA ASP A 341 -6.60 22.11 6.57
C ASP A 341 -6.15 20.73 7.09
N GLY A 342 -6.46 20.41 8.34
CA GLY A 342 -6.08 19.15 8.97
C GLY A 342 -6.92 17.96 8.50
N GLY A 343 -6.32 16.78 8.50
CA GLY A 343 -6.92 15.50 8.11
C GLY A 343 -6.49 14.38 9.04
N GLY A 344 -6.25 13.20 8.48
CA GLY A 344 -5.93 11.98 9.19
C GLY A 344 -4.53 11.94 9.83
N ILE A 345 -4.08 10.71 10.05
CA ILE A 345 -2.84 10.36 10.74
C ILE A 345 -1.60 10.99 10.08
N THR A 346 -0.59 11.28 10.90
CA THR A 346 0.73 11.71 10.45
C THR A 346 1.76 10.60 10.57
N VAL A 347 2.71 10.56 9.64
CA VAL A 347 3.94 9.78 9.72
C VAL A 347 5.11 10.73 9.57
N ASP A 348 6.06 10.66 10.49
CA ASP A 348 7.20 11.58 10.56
C ASP A 348 6.80 13.09 10.56
N GLY A 349 5.61 13.41 11.07
CA GLY A 349 5.07 14.77 11.16
C GLY A 349 4.34 15.26 9.92
N GLU A 350 4.31 14.48 8.84
CA GLU A 350 3.56 14.78 7.61
C GLU A 350 2.24 14.01 7.57
N GLU A 351 1.15 14.67 7.14
CA GLU A 351 -0.13 14.02 6.96
C GLU A 351 -0.07 13.00 5.83
N VAL A 352 -0.60 11.80 6.10
CA VAL A 352 -0.69 10.72 5.11
C VAL A 352 -1.84 11.01 4.15
N ARG A 353 -1.52 11.43 2.93
CA ARG A 353 -2.49 11.79 1.89
C ARG A 353 -2.26 11.09 0.56
N THR A 354 -1.01 10.85 0.19
CA THR A 354 -0.65 10.34 -1.15
C THR A 354 -0.49 8.83 -1.13
N ALA A 355 -0.60 8.22 -2.29
CA ALA A 355 -0.55 6.77 -2.42
C ALA A 355 0.75 6.15 -1.89
N ASP A 356 1.89 6.81 -2.05
CA ASP A 356 3.18 6.38 -1.50
C ASP A 356 3.19 6.44 0.04
N GLN A 357 2.63 7.51 0.62
CA GLN A 357 2.51 7.64 2.07
C GLN A 357 1.56 6.59 2.67
N VAL A 358 0.45 6.28 1.98
CA VAL A 358 -0.47 5.20 2.41
C VAL A 358 0.21 3.83 2.31
N LEU A 359 0.99 3.57 1.25
CA LEU A 359 1.80 2.36 1.14
C LEU A 359 2.80 2.27 2.29
N GLU A 360 3.55 3.34 2.57
CA GLU A 360 4.54 3.41 3.65
C GLU A 360 3.88 3.17 5.01
N LEU A 361 2.74 3.80 5.28
CA LEU A 361 1.96 3.59 6.50
C LEU A 361 1.55 2.13 6.67
N VAL A 362 0.87 1.58 5.67
CA VAL A 362 0.26 0.24 5.81
C VAL A 362 1.31 -0.86 5.77
N LEU A 363 2.29 -0.78 4.87
CA LEU A 363 3.38 -1.75 4.82
C LEU A 363 4.33 -1.63 6.00
N GLY A 364 4.45 -0.45 6.61
CA GLY A 364 5.18 -0.27 7.87
C GLY A 364 4.66 -1.15 9.01
N PHE A 365 3.37 -1.47 9.02
CA PHE A 365 2.79 -2.39 10.01
C PHE A 365 3.21 -3.85 9.82
N THR A 366 3.83 -4.21 8.70
CA THR A 366 4.38 -5.57 8.52
C THR A 366 5.61 -5.82 9.40
N GLY A 367 6.24 -4.78 9.95
CA GLY A 367 7.51 -4.87 10.66
C GLY A 367 8.71 -5.17 9.74
N LEU A 368 8.51 -5.20 8.43
CA LEU A 368 9.59 -5.31 7.46
C LEU A 368 10.26 -3.96 7.25
N GLU A 369 11.55 -3.97 7.02
CA GLU A 369 12.28 -2.76 6.63
C GLU A 369 11.76 -2.24 5.29
N LEU A 370 11.73 -0.92 5.15
CA LEU A 370 11.37 -0.24 3.91
C LEU A 370 12.63 0.37 3.29
N ASP A 371 12.85 0.13 1.99
CA ASP A 371 13.92 0.79 1.23
C ASP A 371 13.53 2.25 0.94
N ARG A 372 13.74 3.11 1.92
CA ARG A 372 13.37 4.52 1.85
C ARG A 372 14.04 5.27 0.68
N GLY A 373 15.21 4.83 0.24
CA GLY A 373 15.90 5.44 -0.90
C GLY A 373 15.16 5.22 -2.21
N ARG A 374 14.72 3.99 -2.48
CA ARG A 374 13.91 3.66 -3.66
C ARG A 374 12.51 4.24 -3.58
N ILE A 375 11.90 4.19 -2.42
CA ILE A 375 10.57 4.77 -2.16
C ILE A 375 10.58 6.27 -2.47
N ALA A 376 11.55 7.02 -1.98
CA ALA A 376 11.66 8.44 -2.23
C ALA A 376 11.73 8.79 -3.73
N ALA A 377 12.33 7.91 -4.56
CA ALA A 377 12.39 8.12 -6.01
C ALA A 377 11.02 7.97 -6.71
N THR A 378 10.06 7.27 -6.10
CA THR A 378 8.72 7.06 -6.67
C THR A 378 7.69 8.11 -6.24
N ARG A 379 7.94 8.85 -5.15
CA ARG A 379 7.04 9.87 -4.60
C ARG A 379 6.51 10.87 -5.62
N PRO A 380 7.33 11.48 -6.51
CA PRO A 380 6.82 12.46 -7.46
C PRO A 380 5.74 11.89 -8.41
N ALA A 381 5.87 10.62 -8.79
CA ALA A 381 4.92 9.97 -9.69
C ALA A 381 3.60 9.61 -8.99
N LEU A 382 3.61 9.45 -7.66
CA LEU A 382 2.44 9.07 -6.85
C LEU A 382 1.78 10.28 -6.15
N ALA A 383 2.41 11.44 -6.16
CA ALA A 383 1.91 12.65 -5.49
C ALA A 383 0.52 13.10 -5.96
N SER A 384 0.15 12.78 -7.22
CA SER A 384 -1.17 13.13 -7.78
C SER A 384 -2.29 12.15 -7.41
N PHE A 385 -1.97 11.05 -6.72
CA PHE A 385 -2.96 10.11 -6.21
C PHE A 385 -3.25 10.42 -4.74
N GLU A 386 -4.08 11.43 -4.52
CA GLU A 386 -4.51 11.81 -3.18
C GLU A 386 -5.58 10.84 -2.69
N LEU A 387 -5.26 10.11 -1.65
CA LEU A 387 -6.11 9.09 -1.06
C LEU A 387 -6.60 9.52 0.32
N ALA A 388 -7.80 9.12 0.63
CA ALA A 388 -8.39 9.32 1.94
C ALA A 388 -9.26 8.12 2.31
N GLY A 389 -9.19 7.68 3.55
CA GLY A 389 -9.95 6.51 3.95
C GLY A 389 -9.75 6.13 5.40
N VAL A 390 -10.32 4.99 5.75
CA VAL A 390 -10.25 4.45 7.10
C VAL A 390 -10.05 2.93 7.07
N ILE A 391 -9.19 2.43 7.95
CA ILE A 391 -9.02 1.02 8.25
C ILE A 391 -9.71 0.76 9.61
N GLU A 392 -10.89 0.16 9.57
CA GLU A 392 -11.76 -0.03 10.74
C GLU A 392 -11.64 -1.41 11.38
N ARG A 393 -10.98 -2.34 10.70
CA ARG A 393 -10.91 -3.74 11.11
C ARG A 393 -9.46 -4.21 11.14
N ARG A 394 -9.20 -5.25 11.92
CA ARG A 394 -7.95 -5.98 11.79
C ARG A 394 -7.86 -6.58 10.40
N VAL A 395 -6.82 -6.18 9.68
CA VAL A 395 -6.53 -6.67 8.35
C VAL A 395 -5.06 -7.06 8.27
N ARG A 396 -4.74 -7.98 7.41
CA ARG A 396 -3.35 -8.20 7.02
C ARG A 396 -2.92 -7.01 6.15
N PRO A 397 -1.84 -6.33 6.48
CA PRO A 397 -1.42 -5.13 5.74
C PRO A 397 -1.29 -5.40 4.24
N TRP A 398 -0.67 -6.51 3.87
CA TRP A 398 -0.52 -6.88 2.46
C TRP A 398 -1.87 -7.13 1.76
N ASP A 399 -2.79 -7.86 2.40
CA ASP A 399 -4.12 -8.11 1.84
C ASP A 399 -4.90 -6.80 1.67
N TRP A 400 -4.74 -5.87 2.61
CA TRP A 400 -5.38 -4.56 2.50
C TRP A 400 -4.82 -3.77 1.31
N VAL A 401 -3.50 -3.70 1.16
CA VAL A 401 -2.82 -3.02 0.03
C VAL A 401 -3.26 -3.65 -1.27
N ARG A 402 -3.20 -4.97 -1.40
CA ARG A 402 -3.58 -5.70 -2.61
C ARG A 402 -5.02 -5.46 -3.02
N ASN A 403 -5.95 -5.43 -2.07
CA ASN A 403 -7.37 -5.36 -2.37
C ASN A 403 -7.89 -3.92 -2.50
N ASN A 404 -7.29 -2.95 -1.82
CA ASN A 404 -7.82 -1.58 -1.79
C ASN A 404 -6.95 -0.58 -2.57
N LEU A 405 -5.64 -0.75 -2.62
CA LEU A 405 -4.75 0.25 -3.19
C LEU A 405 -4.23 -0.14 -4.58
N LEU A 406 -3.70 -1.36 -4.74
CA LEU A 406 -3.11 -1.78 -6.03
C LEU A 406 -4.08 -1.78 -7.22
N PRO A 407 -5.39 -1.99 -7.07
CA PRO A 407 -6.32 -1.84 -8.20
C PRO A 407 -6.46 -0.40 -8.71
N LEU A 408 -6.12 0.60 -7.89
CA LEU A 408 -6.31 2.02 -8.17
C LEU A 408 -5.04 2.73 -8.61
N VAL A 409 -3.89 2.26 -8.11
CA VAL A 409 -2.61 2.95 -8.28
C VAL A 409 -1.67 2.07 -9.12
N PRO A 410 -0.98 2.65 -10.11
CA PRO A 410 -0.13 1.89 -11.02
C PRO A 410 1.21 1.51 -10.37
N VAL A 411 1.17 0.67 -9.34
CA VAL A 411 2.36 0.22 -8.62
C VAL A 411 2.46 -1.29 -8.53
N SER A 412 3.69 -1.78 -8.42
CA SER A 412 4.01 -3.14 -7.97
C SER A 412 4.96 -3.07 -6.79
N VAL A 413 4.66 -3.80 -5.73
CA VAL A 413 5.51 -3.89 -4.54
C VAL A 413 6.50 -5.04 -4.71
N ASP A 414 7.74 -4.83 -4.34
CA ASP A 414 8.81 -5.82 -4.45
C ASP A 414 9.71 -5.81 -3.21
N THR A 415 10.55 -6.83 -3.09
CA THR A 415 11.52 -6.98 -2.00
C THR A 415 12.94 -6.84 -2.52
N GLY A 416 13.78 -6.21 -1.72
CA GLY A 416 15.20 -6.07 -2.00
C GLY A 416 16.08 -6.24 -0.77
N PRO A 417 17.41 -6.12 -0.91
CA PRO A 417 18.33 -6.25 0.21
C PRO A 417 18.10 -5.28 1.35
N GLN A 418 17.55 -4.11 1.05
CA GLN A 418 17.29 -3.03 2.00
C GLN A 418 15.82 -2.98 2.48
N GLY A 419 15.03 -3.96 2.08
CA GLY A 419 13.63 -4.05 2.48
C GLY A 419 12.63 -3.97 1.33
N LEU A 420 11.38 -3.66 1.68
CA LEU A 420 10.29 -3.47 0.73
C LEU A 420 10.45 -2.15 -0.01
N PHE A 421 10.10 -2.17 -1.27
CA PHE A 421 9.99 -0.99 -2.11
C PHE A 421 8.91 -1.22 -3.18
N TRP A 422 8.58 -0.19 -3.96
CA TRP A 422 7.63 -0.30 -5.05
C TRP A 422 8.13 0.37 -6.31
N HIS A 423 7.62 -0.12 -7.42
CA HIS A 423 7.82 0.45 -8.75
C HIS A 423 6.53 1.10 -9.21
N VAL A 424 6.65 2.19 -9.96
CA VAL A 424 5.51 2.86 -10.57
C VAL A 424 5.47 2.54 -12.06
N TRP A 425 4.36 1.98 -12.52
CA TRP A 425 4.10 1.74 -13.93
C TRP A 425 3.74 3.06 -14.61
N ARG A 426 4.36 3.33 -15.74
CA ARG A 426 4.16 4.58 -16.48
C ARG A 426 3.76 4.29 -17.92
N GLY A 427 2.59 4.81 -18.34
CA GLY A 427 2.12 4.74 -19.73
C GLY A 427 2.79 5.75 -20.66
N ASP A 428 3.42 6.78 -20.11
CA ASP A 428 4.06 7.89 -20.84
C ASP A 428 5.56 7.69 -21.14
N LEU A 429 6.12 6.50 -20.82
CA LEU A 429 7.54 6.18 -21.01
C LEU A 429 8.05 6.59 -22.39
N THR A 430 9.25 7.18 -22.41
CA THR A 430 10.00 7.55 -23.61
C THR A 430 11.34 6.81 -23.65
N ALA A 431 12.01 6.81 -24.78
CA ALA A 431 13.34 6.22 -24.89
C ALA A 431 14.38 6.90 -23.97
N THR A 432 14.17 8.18 -23.62
CA THR A 432 15.05 8.93 -22.72
C THR A 432 14.88 8.55 -21.25
N ASP A 433 13.79 7.90 -20.88
CA ASP A 433 13.58 7.38 -19.54
C ASP A 433 14.31 6.05 -19.32
N ALA A 434 14.80 5.41 -20.39
CA ALA A 434 15.41 4.10 -20.33
C ALA A 434 16.72 4.11 -19.51
N VAL A 435 16.79 3.24 -18.54
CA VAL A 435 17.98 2.98 -17.71
C VAL A 435 18.87 1.92 -18.38
N LEU A 436 18.25 1.05 -19.19
CA LEU A 436 18.89 -0.07 -19.87
C LEU A 436 18.53 -0.03 -21.35
N VAL A 437 19.50 -0.26 -22.23
CA VAL A 437 19.28 -0.38 -23.68
C VAL A 437 19.56 -1.81 -24.12
N ILE A 438 18.62 -2.42 -24.81
CA ILE A 438 18.75 -3.73 -25.45
C ILE A 438 18.88 -3.47 -26.95
N ASP A 439 20.08 -3.65 -27.51
CA ASP A 439 20.40 -3.32 -28.91
C ASP A 439 20.78 -4.59 -29.67
N ALA A 440 19.79 -5.19 -30.34
CA ALA A 440 19.99 -6.39 -31.16
C ALA A 440 20.54 -6.03 -32.56
N ASP A 441 20.60 -4.77 -32.95
CA ASP A 441 21.15 -4.35 -34.25
C ASP A 441 22.67 -4.19 -34.22
N SER A 442 23.19 -3.64 -33.11
CA SER A 442 24.62 -3.29 -32.99
C SER A 442 25.41 -4.27 -32.13
N ASP A 443 24.74 -5.01 -31.25
CA ASP A 443 25.36 -5.97 -30.32
C ASP A 443 25.15 -7.40 -30.82
N PRO A 444 26.21 -8.07 -31.33
CA PRO A 444 26.09 -9.43 -31.84
C PRO A 444 25.81 -10.49 -30.76
N ASP A 445 26.02 -10.14 -29.49
CA ASP A 445 25.77 -11.04 -28.36
C ASP A 445 24.35 -10.93 -27.81
N VAL A 446 23.53 -10.05 -28.40
CA VAL A 446 22.12 -9.88 -28.05
C VAL A 446 21.25 -10.56 -29.10
N GLU A 447 20.57 -11.61 -28.71
CA GLU A 447 19.68 -12.37 -29.59
C GLU A 447 18.24 -12.31 -29.10
N ARG A 448 17.31 -12.16 -30.03
CA ARG A 448 15.88 -12.28 -29.71
C ARG A 448 15.53 -13.76 -29.51
N SER A 449 15.09 -14.11 -28.30
CA SER A 449 14.75 -15.48 -27.93
C SER A 449 13.27 -15.83 -28.07
N SER A 450 12.38 -14.85 -28.30
CA SER A 450 10.95 -15.11 -28.52
C SER A 450 10.37 -14.29 -29.66
N SER A 451 9.22 -14.74 -30.19
CA SER A 451 8.36 -13.88 -31.02
C SER A 451 7.68 -12.82 -30.13
N MET A 452 7.33 -11.69 -30.76
CA MET A 452 6.53 -10.67 -30.08
C MET A 452 5.08 -11.16 -29.92
N VAL A 453 4.55 -11.08 -28.71
CA VAL A 453 3.19 -11.51 -28.37
C VAL A 453 2.40 -10.33 -27.81
N GLU A 454 1.19 -10.11 -28.35
CA GLU A 454 0.22 -9.17 -27.78
C GLU A 454 -0.91 -9.97 -27.08
N ASP A 455 -1.03 -9.81 -25.76
CA ASP A 455 -2.15 -10.36 -25.01
C ASP A 455 -3.26 -9.30 -24.90
N SER A 456 -4.37 -9.55 -25.56
CA SER A 456 -5.53 -8.67 -25.50
C SER A 456 -6.54 -9.06 -24.42
N SER A 457 -6.30 -10.10 -23.64
CA SER A 457 -7.23 -10.57 -22.60
C SER A 457 -7.39 -9.55 -21.47
N GLN A 458 -6.34 -8.80 -21.17
CA GLN A 458 -6.28 -7.78 -20.12
C GLN A 458 -6.70 -6.38 -20.58
N VAL A 459 -7.08 -6.22 -21.85
CA VAL A 459 -7.48 -4.92 -22.38
C VAL A 459 -8.81 -4.48 -21.78
N VAL A 460 -8.83 -3.26 -21.24
CA VAL A 460 -10.04 -2.56 -20.79
C VAL A 460 -10.06 -1.15 -21.38
N ASN A 461 -11.19 -0.74 -21.95
CA ASN A 461 -11.29 0.53 -22.69
C ASN A 461 -12.55 1.34 -22.37
N ARG A 462 -13.34 0.87 -21.41
CA ARG A 462 -14.40 1.60 -20.73
C ARG A 462 -14.26 1.30 -19.25
N ILE A 463 -13.84 2.30 -18.47
CA ILE A 463 -13.50 2.11 -17.06
C ILE A 463 -14.39 3.00 -16.23
N THR A 464 -15.15 2.41 -15.32
CA THR A 464 -15.99 3.13 -14.35
C THR A 464 -15.41 2.98 -12.96
N LEU A 465 -15.29 4.09 -12.23
CA LEU A 465 -14.90 4.10 -10.82
C LEU A 465 -16.09 4.60 -9.98
N GLN A 466 -16.54 3.76 -9.06
CA GLN A 466 -17.46 4.13 -7.99
C GLN A 466 -16.65 4.47 -6.74
N TYR A 467 -16.82 5.67 -6.21
CA TYR A 467 -16.00 6.21 -5.13
C TYR A 467 -16.82 7.05 -4.15
N ALA A 468 -16.19 7.62 -3.16
CA ALA A 468 -16.83 8.41 -2.10
C ALA A 468 -17.95 7.61 -1.38
N ILE A 469 -17.54 6.52 -0.71
CA ILE A 469 -18.49 5.69 0.03
C ILE A 469 -19.08 6.46 1.21
N SER A 470 -20.41 6.48 1.30
CA SER A 470 -21.10 6.92 2.51
C SER A 470 -21.08 5.79 3.54
N ARG A 471 -20.35 5.96 4.62
CA ARG A 471 -20.29 4.98 5.71
C ARG A 471 -21.65 4.75 6.38
N MET A 472 -22.48 5.78 6.39
CA MET A 472 -23.83 5.72 6.93
C MET A 472 -24.77 4.92 6.04
N LYS A 473 -24.70 5.14 4.71
CA LYS A 473 -25.60 4.49 3.74
C LYS A 473 -25.05 3.19 3.16
N GLY A 474 -23.75 2.92 3.33
CA GLY A 474 -23.06 1.77 2.73
C GLY A 474 -23.00 1.81 1.20
N THR A 475 -23.22 2.97 0.57
CA THR A 475 -23.26 3.13 -0.89
C THR A 475 -22.27 4.17 -1.38
N HIS A 476 -21.75 3.98 -2.59
CA HIS A 476 -20.93 4.98 -3.27
C HIS A 476 -21.81 6.12 -3.79
N VAL A 477 -21.33 7.34 -3.65
CA VAL A 477 -22.08 8.56 -4.06
C VAL A 477 -21.46 9.18 -5.31
N GLY A 478 -20.17 8.96 -5.54
CA GLY A 478 -19.48 9.38 -6.76
C GLY A 478 -19.38 8.22 -7.76
N SER A 479 -19.54 8.54 -9.04
CA SER A 479 -19.27 7.61 -10.14
C SER A 479 -18.76 8.40 -11.34
N VAL A 480 -17.63 7.98 -11.91
CA VAL A 480 -17.06 8.56 -13.12
C VAL A 480 -16.70 7.47 -14.10
N THR A 481 -16.84 7.73 -15.40
CA THR A 481 -16.55 6.78 -16.47
C THR A 481 -15.61 7.38 -17.50
N LEU A 482 -14.52 6.68 -17.79
CA LEU A 482 -13.58 7.02 -18.85
C LEU A 482 -13.74 6.06 -20.03
N GLY A 483 -13.65 6.58 -21.27
CA GLY A 483 -13.74 5.77 -22.47
C GLY A 483 -15.15 5.61 -23.03
N ALA A 484 -16.09 6.48 -22.68
CA ALA A 484 -17.40 6.55 -23.31
C ALA A 484 -17.30 7.03 -24.78
N ASP A 485 -18.37 6.84 -25.55
CA ASP A 485 -18.43 7.31 -26.93
C ASP A 485 -18.44 8.84 -26.97
N GLU A 486 -17.69 9.41 -27.92
CA GLU A 486 -17.61 10.88 -28.10
C GLU A 486 -19.00 11.49 -28.36
N ASP A 487 -19.91 10.74 -28.97
CA ASP A 487 -21.27 11.16 -29.27
C ASP A 487 -22.18 11.24 -28.02
N LEU A 488 -21.76 10.66 -26.88
CA LEU A 488 -22.49 10.69 -25.62
C LEU A 488 -21.93 11.73 -24.63
N VAL A 489 -20.83 12.37 -24.96
CA VAL A 489 -20.14 13.32 -24.11
C VAL A 489 -20.58 14.73 -24.48
N GLU A 490 -21.80 15.10 -24.16
CA GLU A 490 -22.14 16.49 -23.93
C GLU A 490 -21.68 16.86 -22.52
N ASP A 491 -20.51 17.54 -22.41
CA ASP A 491 -20.02 18.23 -21.22
C ASP A 491 -20.45 17.66 -19.83
N SER A 492 -20.30 16.34 -19.70
CA SER A 492 -20.65 15.68 -18.45
C SER A 492 -19.39 15.58 -17.57
N ASP A 493 -19.43 16.18 -16.40
CA ASP A 493 -18.40 16.04 -15.37
C ASP A 493 -18.17 14.59 -14.91
N ILE A 494 -19.03 13.66 -15.34
CA ILE A 494 -19.05 12.25 -14.96
C ILE A 494 -18.56 11.31 -16.05
N ILE A 495 -18.47 11.75 -17.31
CA ILE A 495 -18.09 10.92 -18.46
C ILE A 495 -17.04 11.67 -19.31
N ARG A 496 -15.91 11.02 -19.59
CA ARG A 496 -14.86 11.58 -20.44
C ARG A 496 -14.40 10.58 -21.49
N SER A 497 -13.97 11.07 -22.65
CA SER A 497 -13.26 10.28 -23.65
C SER A 497 -11.76 10.23 -23.35
N HIS A 498 -11.08 9.17 -23.83
CA HIS A 498 -9.64 9.05 -23.76
C HIS A 498 -9.07 8.46 -25.04
N PRO A 499 -8.01 9.04 -25.65
CA PRO A 499 -7.50 8.61 -26.95
C PRO A 499 -7.11 7.14 -27.03
N ALA A 500 -6.50 6.59 -25.97
CA ALA A 500 -6.15 5.19 -25.91
C ALA A 500 -7.40 4.29 -25.90
N CYS A 501 -8.44 4.67 -25.17
CA CYS A 501 -9.71 3.96 -25.12
C CYS A 501 -10.44 3.99 -26.48
N THR A 502 -10.48 5.14 -27.15
CA THR A 502 -11.08 5.30 -28.48
C THR A 502 -10.38 4.40 -29.50
N THR A 503 -9.04 4.43 -29.53
CA THR A 503 -8.23 3.57 -30.41
C THR A 503 -8.46 2.09 -30.12
N SER A 504 -8.51 1.73 -28.86
CA SER A 504 -8.74 0.35 -28.42
C SER A 504 -10.12 -0.18 -28.80
N ARG A 505 -11.17 0.63 -28.58
CA ARG A 505 -12.54 0.23 -28.94
C ARG A 505 -12.71 -0.04 -30.43
N ALA A 506 -12.07 0.77 -31.26
CA ALA A 506 -12.09 0.54 -32.71
C ALA A 506 -11.47 -0.80 -33.11
N ARG A 507 -10.52 -1.32 -32.31
CA ARG A 507 -9.80 -2.57 -32.57
C ARG A 507 -10.42 -3.79 -31.88
N PHE A 508 -10.84 -3.66 -30.62
CA PHE A 508 -11.21 -4.77 -29.76
C PHE A 508 -12.70 -4.78 -29.36
N GLY A 509 -13.48 -3.78 -29.79
CA GLY A 509 -14.83 -3.55 -29.26
C GLY A 509 -14.80 -2.98 -27.84
N VAL A 510 -15.97 -2.82 -27.23
CA VAL A 510 -16.08 -2.32 -25.86
C VAL A 510 -15.71 -3.42 -24.88
N ARG A 511 -14.78 -3.09 -23.98
CA ARG A 511 -14.33 -3.94 -22.86
C ARG A 511 -14.39 -3.15 -21.57
N GLU A 512 -15.32 -3.54 -20.71
CA GLU A 512 -15.68 -2.77 -19.52
C GLU A 512 -14.96 -3.28 -18.27
N LEU A 513 -14.60 -2.34 -17.38
CA LEU A 513 -14.14 -2.59 -16.04
C LEU A 513 -14.86 -1.63 -15.10
N THR A 514 -15.48 -2.15 -14.05
CA THR A 514 -16.02 -1.34 -12.96
C THR A 514 -15.21 -1.61 -11.70
N LEU A 515 -14.73 -0.55 -11.10
CA LEU A 515 -14.00 -0.56 -9.84
C LEU A 515 -14.83 0.16 -8.77
N GLU A 516 -14.76 -0.35 -7.56
CA GLU A 516 -15.37 0.27 -6.38
C GLU A 516 -14.27 0.55 -5.35
N THR A 517 -14.33 1.72 -4.71
CA THR A 517 -13.31 2.08 -3.74
C THR A 517 -13.85 2.88 -2.57
N ALA A 518 -13.28 2.60 -1.39
CA ALA A 518 -13.54 3.31 -0.16
C ALA A 518 -12.42 4.29 0.22
N ILE A 519 -11.42 4.50 -0.65
CA ILE A 519 -10.24 5.31 -0.36
C ILE A 519 -10.02 6.47 -1.35
N VAL A 520 -10.97 6.74 -2.21
CA VAL A 520 -11.01 7.90 -3.09
C VAL A 520 -12.28 8.69 -2.78
N TYR A 521 -12.13 9.99 -2.52
CA TYR A 521 -13.25 10.88 -2.21
C TYR A 521 -13.33 12.11 -3.12
N SER A 522 -12.24 12.46 -3.83
CA SER A 522 -12.20 13.58 -4.76
C SER A 522 -12.42 13.14 -6.21
N ASP A 523 -13.07 14.00 -7.00
CA ASP A 523 -13.27 13.79 -8.44
C ASP A 523 -11.94 13.81 -9.19
N GLU A 524 -11.02 14.67 -8.77
CA GLU A 524 -9.69 14.81 -9.37
C GLU A 524 -8.90 13.50 -9.25
N THR A 525 -8.84 12.91 -8.05
CA THR A 525 -8.18 11.62 -7.85
C THR A 525 -8.90 10.51 -8.62
N ALA A 526 -10.24 10.51 -8.65
CA ALA A 526 -11.00 9.53 -9.42
C ALA A 526 -10.63 9.55 -10.91
N TRP A 527 -10.54 10.73 -11.51
CA TRP A 527 -10.10 10.88 -12.89
C TRP A 527 -8.66 10.46 -13.09
N ARG A 528 -7.76 10.82 -12.18
CA ARG A 528 -6.35 10.43 -12.24
C ARG A 528 -6.16 8.92 -12.21
N VAL A 529 -6.92 8.21 -11.38
CA VAL A 529 -6.95 6.73 -11.35
C VAL A 529 -7.36 6.17 -12.71
N LEU A 530 -8.47 6.66 -13.28
CA LEU A 530 -8.97 6.17 -14.56
C LEU A 530 -8.01 6.47 -15.72
N GLU A 531 -7.39 7.64 -15.75
CA GLU A 531 -6.40 8.02 -16.77
C GLU A 531 -5.18 7.10 -16.72
N ALA A 532 -4.63 6.85 -15.53
CA ALA A 532 -3.49 5.95 -15.37
C ALA A 532 -3.82 4.51 -15.81
N LEU A 533 -5.01 4.01 -15.46
CA LEU A 533 -5.46 2.69 -15.90
C LEU A 533 -5.67 2.63 -17.42
N ALA A 534 -6.24 3.67 -18.02
CA ALA A 534 -6.43 3.72 -19.48
C ALA A 534 -5.10 3.75 -20.23
N GLU A 535 -4.12 4.53 -19.76
CA GLU A 535 -2.78 4.58 -20.35
C GLU A 535 -2.08 3.22 -20.35
N LEU A 536 -2.32 2.42 -19.33
CA LEU A 536 -1.64 1.15 -19.14
C LEU A 536 -2.41 -0.05 -19.68
N ARG A 537 -3.76 -0.03 -19.66
CA ARG A 537 -4.60 -1.20 -19.96
C ARG A 537 -5.49 -1.04 -21.18
N ALA A 538 -5.64 0.17 -21.74
CA ALA A 538 -6.51 0.32 -22.90
C ALA A 538 -5.95 -0.36 -24.16
N VAL A 539 -4.64 -0.46 -24.29
CA VAL A 539 -3.98 -1.10 -25.44
C VAL A 539 -3.00 -2.15 -24.90
N PRO A 540 -2.95 -3.35 -25.50
CA PRO A 540 -2.02 -4.38 -25.05
C PRO A 540 -0.57 -3.92 -25.24
N TRP A 541 0.27 -4.26 -24.28
CA TRP A 541 1.70 -4.05 -24.36
C TRP A 541 2.33 -5.30 -25.00
N PRO A 542 2.93 -5.19 -26.18
CA PRO A 542 3.60 -6.34 -26.79
C PRO A 542 4.77 -6.81 -25.91
N VAL A 543 4.87 -8.12 -25.72
CA VAL A 543 5.93 -8.75 -24.94
C VAL A 543 6.89 -9.47 -25.86
N VAL A 544 8.19 -9.28 -25.62
CA VAL A 544 9.28 -9.93 -26.37
C VAL A 544 10.42 -10.25 -25.41
N SER A 545 11.15 -11.33 -25.70
CA SER A 545 12.31 -11.74 -24.88
C SER A 545 13.60 -11.70 -25.70
N TYR A 546 14.68 -11.32 -25.02
CA TYR A 546 16.04 -11.28 -25.57
C TYR A 546 17.00 -12.04 -24.66
N ASP A 547 17.88 -12.84 -25.25
CA ASP A 547 19.01 -13.43 -24.59
C ASP A 547 20.19 -12.45 -24.70
N VAL A 548 20.80 -12.13 -23.56
CA VAL A 548 21.85 -11.12 -23.44
C VAL A 548 22.99 -11.60 -22.55
N PRO A 549 24.25 -11.13 -22.74
CA PRO A 549 25.36 -11.48 -21.87
C PRO A 549 25.14 -11.02 -20.44
N GLU A 550 25.17 -11.92 -19.47
CA GLU A 550 24.87 -11.63 -18.08
C GLU A 550 25.78 -10.55 -17.48
N ALA A 551 27.08 -10.62 -17.72
CA ALA A 551 28.05 -9.66 -17.19
C ALA A 551 27.73 -8.21 -17.58
N ARG A 552 27.29 -7.99 -18.82
CA ARG A 552 26.94 -6.68 -19.35
C ARG A 552 25.63 -6.16 -18.79
N TYR A 553 24.66 -7.05 -18.58
CA TYR A 553 23.32 -6.75 -18.12
C TYR A 553 23.08 -7.06 -16.63
N ILE A 554 24.15 -7.19 -15.85
CA ILE A 554 24.09 -7.52 -14.41
C ILE A 554 23.25 -6.53 -13.59
N ARG A 555 23.06 -5.30 -14.08
CA ARG A 555 22.24 -4.28 -13.44
C ARG A 555 20.76 -4.36 -13.81
N ALA A 556 20.36 -5.30 -14.66
CA ALA A 556 18.95 -5.53 -14.96
C ALA A 556 18.17 -5.83 -13.67
N ARG A 557 17.01 -5.21 -13.54
CA ARG A 557 16.06 -5.41 -12.43
C ARG A 557 14.65 -5.38 -13.02
N ARG A 558 13.75 -6.12 -12.43
CA ARG A 558 12.32 -6.04 -12.78
C ARG A 558 11.81 -4.60 -12.69
N CYS A 559 10.83 -4.28 -13.50
CA CYS A 559 10.18 -2.96 -13.61
C CYS A 559 11.11 -1.80 -14.04
N LEU A 560 12.36 -2.07 -14.47
CA LEU A 560 13.20 -1.01 -15.02
C LEU A 560 12.67 -0.55 -16.39
N PRO A 561 12.66 0.77 -16.65
CA PRO A 561 12.46 1.30 -17.98
C PRO A 561 13.61 0.89 -18.90
N VAL A 562 13.26 0.36 -20.06
CA VAL A 562 14.22 -0.09 -21.07
C VAL A 562 13.91 0.53 -22.43
N ALA A 563 14.91 0.64 -23.30
CA ALA A 563 14.74 0.93 -24.71
C ALA A 563 15.21 -0.27 -25.53
N VAL A 564 14.41 -0.68 -26.51
CA VAL A 564 14.72 -1.81 -27.38
C VAL A 564 14.99 -1.30 -28.80
N GLN A 565 16.15 -1.68 -29.35
CA GLN A 565 16.55 -1.46 -30.72
C GLN A 565 16.62 -2.82 -31.41
N ASP A 566 15.71 -3.08 -32.37
CA ASP A 566 15.65 -4.31 -33.17
C ASP A 566 15.00 -3.99 -34.52
N SER A 567 15.79 -3.74 -35.53
CA SER A 567 15.32 -3.35 -36.86
C SER A 567 14.54 -4.47 -37.55
N ALA A 568 14.82 -5.74 -37.22
CA ALA A 568 14.08 -6.88 -37.75
C ALA A 568 12.61 -6.92 -37.28
N MET A 569 12.33 -6.28 -36.14
CA MET A 569 10.98 -6.08 -35.59
C MET A 569 10.44 -4.67 -35.82
N ALA A 570 11.13 -3.83 -36.59
CA ALA A 570 10.83 -2.42 -36.79
C ALA A 570 10.79 -1.62 -35.45
N LEU A 571 11.59 -2.01 -34.48
CA LEU A 571 11.77 -1.31 -33.21
C LEU A 571 12.96 -0.37 -33.30
N SER A 572 12.73 0.92 -33.06
CA SER A 572 13.79 1.95 -33.04
C SER A 572 13.73 2.67 -31.71
N ALA A 573 14.65 2.32 -30.81
CA ALA A 573 14.70 2.79 -29.43
C ALA A 573 13.32 2.76 -28.75
N ARG A 574 12.59 1.67 -28.94
CA ARG A 574 11.22 1.51 -28.44
C ARG A 574 11.22 1.44 -26.93
N PRO A 575 10.54 2.35 -26.22
CA PRO A 575 10.47 2.28 -24.76
C PRO A 575 9.63 1.08 -24.31
N GLY A 576 10.02 0.52 -23.19
CA GLY A 576 9.33 -0.60 -22.55
C GLY A 576 9.72 -0.73 -21.09
N VAL A 577 9.24 -1.80 -20.47
CA VAL A 577 9.50 -2.15 -19.07
C VAL A 577 9.96 -3.60 -18.99
N LEU A 578 10.99 -3.84 -18.21
CA LEU A 578 11.51 -5.19 -17.98
C LEU A 578 10.57 -5.95 -17.03
N LEU A 579 9.89 -6.96 -17.55
CA LEU A 579 8.95 -7.80 -16.78
C LEU A 579 9.63 -8.98 -16.11
N GLY A 580 10.60 -9.60 -16.79
CA GLY A 580 11.18 -10.82 -16.31
C GLY A 580 12.67 -10.92 -16.59
N ILE A 581 13.37 -11.65 -15.73
CA ILE A 581 14.78 -11.98 -15.85
C ILE A 581 14.91 -13.45 -15.51
N ARG A 582 15.34 -14.26 -16.49
CA ARG A 582 15.68 -15.66 -16.27
C ARG A 582 17.19 -15.82 -16.37
N THR A 583 17.80 -16.34 -15.30
CA THR A 583 19.22 -16.65 -15.28
C THR A 583 19.44 -18.02 -15.94
N ARG A 584 20.32 -18.05 -16.93
CA ARG A 584 20.73 -19.28 -17.61
C ARG A 584 22.11 -19.70 -17.12
N GLY A 585 22.38 -21.01 -17.12
CA GLY A 585 23.69 -21.55 -16.68
C GLY A 585 24.82 -21.33 -17.66
N ASP A 586 24.57 -20.76 -18.84
CA ASP A 586 25.51 -20.52 -19.94
C ASP A 586 26.12 -19.10 -19.99
N GLY A 587 25.92 -18.30 -18.93
CA GLY A 587 26.38 -16.90 -18.86
C GLY A 587 25.47 -15.91 -19.56
N LEU A 588 24.28 -16.33 -19.93
CA LEU A 588 23.24 -15.50 -20.53
C LEU A 588 22.11 -15.22 -19.54
N LEU A 589 21.45 -14.08 -19.74
CA LEU A 589 20.15 -13.75 -19.17
C LEU A 589 19.10 -13.72 -20.28
N THR A 590 17.94 -14.27 -20.01
CA THR A 590 16.75 -14.00 -20.83
C THR A 590 15.99 -12.84 -20.20
N LEU A 591 15.90 -11.72 -20.91
CA LEU A 591 15.19 -10.51 -20.49
C LEU A 591 13.83 -10.45 -21.20
N THR A 592 12.73 -10.46 -20.44
CA THR A 592 11.37 -10.33 -20.97
C THR A 592 10.90 -8.90 -20.81
N VAL A 593 10.55 -8.26 -21.92
CA VAL A 593 10.20 -6.83 -21.99
C VAL A 593 8.77 -6.64 -22.49
N ALA A 594 8.00 -5.82 -21.78
CA ALA A 594 6.75 -5.26 -22.30
C ALA A 594 7.04 -3.93 -22.99
N LEU A 595 6.75 -3.84 -24.27
CA LEU A 595 7.01 -2.65 -25.08
C LEU A 595 5.82 -1.70 -25.00
N ARG A 596 6.07 -0.41 -24.83
CA ARG A 596 5.02 0.60 -24.86
C ARG A 596 4.29 0.55 -26.22
N PRO A 597 2.93 0.47 -26.25
CA PRO A 597 2.17 0.45 -27.48
C PRO A 597 2.40 1.71 -28.34
N ALA A 598 2.45 1.58 -29.67
CA ALA A 598 2.38 2.72 -30.54
C ALA A 598 0.92 3.18 -30.64
N LEU A 599 0.57 4.24 -29.96
CA LEU A 599 -0.69 4.93 -30.21
C LEU A 599 -0.61 5.58 -31.61
N ARG A 600 -0.99 4.86 -32.66
CA ARG A 600 -1.20 5.49 -33.96
C ARG A 600 -2.40 6.41 -33.81
N LYS A 601 -2.21 7.71 -34.12
CA LYS A 601 -3.37 8.58 -34.33
C LYS A 601 -4.28 7.89 -35.32
N ALA A 602 -5.54 7.65 -34.92
CA ALA A 602 -6.53 7.13 -35.84
C ALA A 602 -6.52 8.03 -37.07
N VAL A 603 -6.09 7.49 -38.19
CA VAL A 603 -6.23 8.20 -39.47
C VAL A 603 -7.73 8.23 -39.72
N ARG A 604 -8.36 9.40 -39.54
CA ARG A 604 -9.74 9.60 -39.96
C ARG A 604 -9.76 9.32 -41.47
N SER A 605 -10.30 8.16 -41.84
CA SER A 605 -10.61 7.83 -43.22
C SER A 605 -11.91 8.48 -43.66
#